data_cddc17174dfae90046a3fa56e55a03c7
#
_entry.id   cddc17174dfae90046a3fa56e55a03c7
#
_cell.length_a   1.000
_cell.length_b   1.000
_cell.length_c   1.000
_cell.angle_alpha   90.00
_cell.angle_beta   90.00
_cell.angle_gamma   90.00
#
_symmetry.space_group_name_H-M   'P 1'
#
loop_
_entity.id
_entity.type
_entity.pdbx_description
1 polymer ?
#
loop_
_entity_poly.entity_id
_entity_poly.type
_entity_poly.pdbx_seq_one_letter_code
_entity_poly.pdbx_strand_id
1 'polypeptide(L)'
;MDRSQSLNVPPFFDGNNYVFWKVRMRAFLCLIDDTVWDAVEAGWTRPEAAKSTWDKVALAAANANSKALNAIFCGVSPDEFHRISHITVSKEAWEILETTYEGTKKVK
;
A
#
# COMPACT_ATOMS: atom_id res chain seq x y z
N MET A 1 5.82 13.04 23.95
CA MET A 1 5.51 12.39 22.74
C MET A 1 4.70 11.15 22.93
N ASP A 2 3.64 11.13 22.31
CA ASP A 2 2.73 10.04 22.48
C ASP A 2 3.10 8.88 21.58
N ARG A 3 3.44 7.77 22.18
CA ARG A 3 3.84 6.63 21.45
C ARG A 3 2.77 6.04 20.64
N SER A 4 1.53 6.15 21.09
CA SER A 4 0.44 5.56 20.36
C SER A 4 0.26 6.19 19.00
N GLN A 5 0.72 7.41 18.84
CA GLN A 5 0.64 8.06 17.55
C GLN A 5 1.49 7.37 16.52
N SER A 6 2.66 6.87 16.94
CA SER A 6 3.52 6.20 15.97
C SER A 6 2.94 4.90 15.50
N LEU A 7 2.04 4.29 16.26
CA LEU A 7 1.39 3.06 15.83
C LEU A 7 0.31 3.33 14.80
N ASN A 8 -0.18 4.57 14.73
CA ASN A 8 -1.25 4.92 13.81
C ASN A 8 -0.79 5.71 12.61
N VAL A 9 0.48 6.05 12.58
CA VAL A 9 1.04 6.87 11.52
C VAL A 9 1.99 6.02 10.70
N PRO A 10 1.76 5.89 9.40
CA PRO A 10 2.68 5.09 8.59
C PRO A 10 4.07 5.70 8.55
N PRO A 11 5.09 4.87 8.34
CA PRO A 11 6.44 5.40 8.18
C PRO A 11 6.49 6.30 6.96
N PHE A 12 7.31 7.34 7.02
CA PHE A 12 7.36 8.35 5.99
C PHE A 12 8.54 8.15 5.04
N PHE A 13 8.30 8.28 3.75
CA PHE A 13 9.31 8.15 2.72
C PHE A 13 9.42 9.45 1.94
N ASP A 14 10.61 9.98 1.87
CA ASP A 14 10.87 11.24 1.16
C ASP A 14 11.76 11.07 -0.05
N GLY A 15 11.97 9.84 -0.47
CA GLY A 15 12.83 9.56 -1.60
C GLY A 15 14.18 8.98 -1.21
N ASN A 16 14.49 8.96 0.09
CA ASN A 16 15.75 8.45 0.60
C ASN A 16 15.52 7.21 1.43
N ASN A 17 16.50 6.31 1.42
CA ASN A 17 16.46 5.09 2.23
C ASN A 17 15.22 4.26 1.96
N TYR A 18 14.99 4.00 0.67
CA TYR A 18 13.80 3.27 0.27
C TYR A 18 13.69 1.90 0.94
N VAL A 19 14.78 1.14 1.03
CA VAL A 19 14.74 -0.20 1.61
C VAL A 19 14.32 -0.14 3.08
N PHE A 20 14.81 0.85 3.80
CA PHE A 20 14.44 1.03 5.19
C PHE A 20 12.92 1.32 5.30
N TRP A 21 12.42 2.23 4.49
CA TRP A 21 10.99 2.55 4.49
C TRP A 21 10.15 1.34 4.08
N LYS A 22 10.60 0.62 3.07
CA LYS A 22 9.86 -0.52 2.54
C LYS A 22 9.60 -1.57 3.63
N VAL A 23 10.63 -1.91 4.39
CA VAL A 23 10.51 -2.90 5.45
C VAL A 23 9.56 -2.40 6.54
N ARG A 24 9.69 -1.14 6.91
CA ARG A 24 8.84 -0.58 7.95
C ARG A 24 7.40 -0.43 7.51
N MET A 25 7.18 -0.05 6.26
CA MET A 25 5.82 0.07 5.75
C MET A 25 5.14 -1.30 5.67
N ARG A 26 5.88 -2.31 5.25
CA ARG A 26 5.32 -3.66 5.24
C ARG A 26 4.89 -4.08 6.65
N ALA A 27 5.74 -3.82 7.63
CA ALA A 27 5.42 -4.16 9.01
C ALA A 27 4.20 -3.38 9.49
N PHE A 28 4.11 -2.13 9.10
CA PHE A 28 2.96 -1.29 9.46
C PHE A 28 1.67 -1.86 8.88
N LEU A 29 1.70 -2.26 7.62
CA LEU A 29 0.51 -2.83 6.97
C LEU A 29 0.09 -4.13 7.65
N CYS A 30 1.04 -4.97 8.00
CA CYS A 30 0.74 -6.21 8.71
C CYS A 30 0.12 -5.94 10.08
N LEU A 31 0.55 -4.85 10.70
CA LEU A 31 0.01 -4.48 12.00
C LEU A 31 -1.45 -4.05 11.92
N ILE A 32 -1.84 -3.42 10.82
CA ILE A 32 -3.24 -3.05 10.64
C ILE A 32 -4.09 -4.31 10.62
N ASP A 33 -3.70 -5.27 9.77
CA ASP A 33 -4.47 -6.48 9.57
C ASP A 33 -3.69 -7.33 8.56
N ASP A 34 -3.67 -8.62 8.76
CA ASP A 34 -2.97 -9.51 7.83
C ASP A 34 -3.47 -9.36 6.41
N THR A 35 -4.77 -9.14 6.24
CA THR A 35 -5.34 -9.04 4.90
C THR A 35 -4.89 -7.79 4.17
N VAL A 36 -4.46 -6.76 4.90
CA VAL A 36 -3.99 -5.53 4.28
C VAL A 36 -2.70 -5.78 3.53
N TRP A 37 -1.75 -6.48 4.15
CA TRP A 37 -0.52 -6.83 3.45
C TRP A 37 -0.78 -7.81 2.32
N ASP A 38 -1.72 -8.74 2.53
CA ASP A 38 -2.09 -9.70 1.48
C ASP A 38 -2.57 -8.98 0.23
N ALA A 39 -3.28 -7.88 0.39
CA ALA A 39 -3.76 -7.11 -0.77
C ALA A 39 -2.60 -6.54 -1.58
N VAL A 40 -1.54 -6.11 -0.90
CA VAL A 40 -0.35 -5.61 -1.58
C VAL A 40 0.39 -6.74 -2.26
N GLU A 41 0.57 -7.83 -1.55
CA GLU A 41 1.36 -8.94 -2.06
C GLU A 41 0.67 -9.68 -3.21
N ALA A 42 -0.58 -10.02 -3.01
CA ALA A 42 -1.33 -10.79 -4.01
C ALA A 42 -2.03 -9.93 -5.04
N GLY A 43 -2.34 -8.69 -4.67
CA GLY A 43 -3.06 -7.79 -5.55
C GLY A 43 -4.57 -7.91 -5.37
N TRP A 44 -5.28 -7.02 -6.02
CA TRP A 44 -6.73 -6.98 -5.95
C TRP A 44 -7.27 -6.54 -7.30
N THR A 45 -8.33 -7.21 -7.74
CA THR A 45 -9.02 -6.84 -8.96
C THR A 45 -10.44 -6.50 -8.62
N ARG A 46 -10.88 -5.32 -9.04
CA ARG A 46 -12.24 -4.90 -8.76
C ARG A 46 -13.22 -5.81 -9.50
N PRO A 47 -14.20 -6.38 -8.79
CA PRO A 47 -15.22 -7.19 -9.46
C PRO A 47 -15.99 -6.35 -10.47
N GLU A 48 -16.41 -6.97 -11.56
CA GLU A 48 -17.17 -6.26 -12.59
C GLU A 48 -18.61 -6.02 -12.19
N ALA A 49 -19.13 -6.85 -11.32
CA ALA A 49 -20.49 -6.71 -10.86
C ALA A 49 -20.66 -5.43 -10.04
N ALA A 50 -21.89 -4.94 -9.99
CA ALA A 50 -22.17 -3.74 -9.21
C ALA A 50 -21.83 -3.97 -7.74
N LYS A 51 -21.27 -2.96 -7.11
CA LYS A 51 -20.81 -3.09 -5.73
C LYS A 51 -21.92 -3.52 -4.80
N SER A 52 -23.14 -3.12 -5.08
CA SER A 52 -24.28 -3.49 -4.25
C SER A 52 -24.53 -4.98 -4.20
N THR A 53 -23.97 -5.73 -5.15
CA THR A 53 -24.13 -7.17 -5.21
C THR A 53 -22.97 -7.94 -4.62
N TRP A 54 -21.93 -7.23 -4.12
CA TRP A 54 -20.75 -7.90 -3.61
C TRP A 54 -21.07 -8.55 -2.26
N ASP A 55 -20.52 -9.76 -2.06
CA ASP A 55 -20.68 -10.43 -0.78
C ASP A 55 -19.65 -9.91 0.22
N LYS A 56 -19.64 -10.48 1.41
CA LYS A 56 -18.74 -10.06 2.45
C LYS A 56 -17.28 -10.24 2.09
N VAL A 57 -16.98 -11.30 1.40
CA VAL A 57 -15.59 -11.57 1.01
C VAL A 57 -15.10 -10.52 0.04
N ALA A 58 -15.92 -10.17 -0.95
CA ALA A 58 -15.56 -9.16 -1.92
C ALA A 58 -15.39 -7.80 -1.28
N LEU A 59 -16.29 -7.45 -0.36
CA LEU A 59 -16.19 -6.17 0.34
C LEU A 59 -14.96 -6.11 1.22
N ALA A 60 -14.64 -7.22 1.89
CA ALA A 60 -13.46 -7.24 2.75
C ALA A 60 -12.17 -7.08 1.93
N ALA A 61 -12.12 -7.72 0.78
CA ALA A 61 -10.94 -7.60 -0.09
C ALA A 61 -10.77 -6.17 -0.59
N ALA A 62 -11.87 -5.52 -0.97
CA ALA A 62 -11.81 -4.14 -1.42
C ALA A 62 -11.36 -3.22 -0.28
N ASN A 63 -11.84 -3.47 0.93
CA ASN A 63 -11.43 -2.71 2.09
C ASN A 63 -9.95 -2.86 2.38
N ALA A 64 -9.44 -4.09 2.29
CA ALA A 64 -8.02 -4.33 2.52
C ALA A 64 -7.17 -3.55 1.53
N ASN A 65 -7.57 -3.57 0.26
CA ASN A 65 -6.86 -2.81 -0.76
C ASN A 65 -6.89 -1.30 -0.43
N SER A 66 -8.04 -0.79 -0.04
CA SER A 66 -8.17 0.63 0.27
C SER A 66 -7.33 1.03 1.47
N LYS A 67 -7.29 0.20 2.49
CA LYS A 67 -6.48 0.50 3.67
C LYS A 67 -5.00 0.53 3.32
N ALA A 68 -4.56 -0.44 2.53
CA ALA A 68 -3.17 -0.49 2.11
C ALA A 68 -2.80 0.73 1.26
N LEU A 69 -3.64 1.05 0.30
CA LEU A 69 -3.40 2.16 -0.59
C LEU A 69 -3.35 3.48 0.20
N ASN A 70 -4.28 3.66 1.12
CA ASN A 70 -4.29 4.87 1.92
C ASN A 70 -3.03 5.01 2.78
N ALA A 71 -2.59 3.91 3.38
CA ALA A 71 -1.36 3.94 4.19
C ALA A 71 -0.17 4.34 3.33
N ILE A 72 -0.08 3.79 2.12
CA ILE A 72 1.01 4.13 1.22
C ILE A 72 0.94 5.61 0.84
N PHE A 73 -0.25 6.09 0.49
CA PHE A 73 -0.43 7.50 0.13
C PHE A 73 -0.02 8.42 1.28
N CYS A 74 -0.40 8.07 2.50
CA CYS A 74 -0.08 8.88 3.66
C CYS A 74 1.39 8.78 4.08
N GLY A 75 2.06 7.74 3.62
CA GLY A 75 3.44 7.47 4.02
C GLY A 75 4.49 7.97 3.05
N VAL A 76 4.11 8.80 2.08
CA VAL A 76 5.09 9.30 1.11
C VAL A 76 4.97 10.81 0.99
N SER A 77 6.07 11.44 0.54
CA SER A 77 6.08 12.88 0.32
C SER A 77 5.23 13.23 -0.90
N PRO A 78 4.88 14.51 -1.06
CA PRO A 78 4.10 14.93 -2.23
C PRO A 78 4.71 14.53 -3.56
N ASP A 79 6.04 14.61 -3.67
CA ASP A 79 6.70 14.22 -4.92
C ASP A 79 6.48 12.73 -5.21
N GLU A 80 6.59 11.90 -4.20
CA GLU A 80 6.38 10.47 -4.40
C GLU A 80 4.91 10.16 -4.61
N PHE A 81 4.04 10.91 -3.93
CA PHE A 81 2.61 10.73 -4.10
C PHE A 81 2.19 10.95 -5.55
N HIS A 82 2.79 11.94 -6.22
CA HIS A 82 2.44 12.21 -7.62
C HIS A 82 2.63 11.00 -8.51
N ARG A 83 3.62 10.15 -8.20
CA ARG A 83 3.89 8.97 -9.03
C ARG A 83 2.76 7.95 -8.95
N ILE A 84 2.04 7.93 -7.83
CA ILE A 84 1.08 6.87 -7.58
C ILE A 84 -0.34 7.37 -7.33
N SER A 85 -0.55 8.68 -7.42
CA SER A 85 -1.84 9.26 -7.03
C SER A 85 -3.01 8.77 -7.86
N HIS A 86 -2.78 8.30 -9.07
CA HIS A 86 -3.86 7.83 -9.94
C HIS A 86 -4.09 6.33 -9.82
N ILE A 87 -3.32 5.68 -8.97
CA ILE A 87 -3.41 4.22 -8.82
C ILE A 87 -4.51 3.86 -7.83
N THR A 88 -5.25 2.82 -8.13
CA THR A 88 -6.34 2.36 -7.26
C THR A 88 -6.09 0.97 -6.68
N VAL A 89 -5.00 0.32 -7.08
CA VAL A 89 -4.64 -1.00 -6.59
C VAL A 89 -3.34 -0.90 -5.83
N SER A 90 -3.38 -1.28 -4.55
CA SER A 90 -2.21 -1.09 -3.68
C SER A 90 -0.98 -1.82 -4.17
N LYS A 91 -1.16 -2.99 -4.77
CA LYS A 91 -0.02 -3.72 -5.32
C LYS A 91 0.69 -2.91 -6.40
N GLU A 92 -0.07 -2.25 -7.27
CA GLU A 92 0.51 -1.44 -8.34
C GLU A 92 1.29 -0.26 -7.78
N ALA A 93 0.73 0.41 -6.77
CA ALA A 93 1.44 1.53 -6.14
C ALA A 93 2.75 1.07 -5.53
N TRP A 94 2.70 -0.07 -4.85
CA TRP A 94 3.90 -0.66 -4.25
C TRP A 94 4.96 -0.95 -5.30
N GLU A 95 4.54 -1.56 -6.41
CA GLU A 95 5.46 -1.94 -7.48
C GLU A 95 6.08 -0.74 -8.18
N ILE A 96 5.33 0.33 -8.33
CA ILE A 96 5.86 1.54 -8.94
C ILE A 96 7.01 2.10 -8.09
N LEU A 97 6.82 2.15 -6.78
CA LEU A 97 7.87 2.64 -5.90
C LEU A 97 9.06 1.69 -5.89
N GLU A 98 8.79 0.39 -5.86
CA GLU A 98 9.84 -0.60 -5.87
C GLU A 98 10.69 -0.50 -7.13
N THR A 99 10.04 -0.41 -8.27
CA THR A 99 10.75 -0.28 -9.53
C THR A 99 11.54 1.02 -9.60
N THR A 100 10.95 2.11 -9.10
CA THR A 100 11.61 3.41 -9.12
C THR A 100 12.89 3.42 -8.29
N TYR A 101 12.87 2.78 -7.14
CA TYR A 101 13.98 2.90 -6.19
C TYR A 101 14.88 1.68 -6.09
N GLU A 102 14.40 0.52 -6.51
CA GLU A 102 15.24 -0.68 -6.53
C GLU A 102 15.59 -1.11 -7.94
N GLY A 103 15.03 -0.44 -8.91
CA GLY A 103 15.25 -0.80 -10.28
C GLY A 103 14.46 -2.03 -10.64
N THR A 104 14.66 -2.51 -11.86
CA THR A 104 13.89 -3.62 -12.28
C THR A 104 14.63 -4.87 -11.95
N LYS A 105 14.18 -5.57 -11.02
CA LYS A 105 14.75 -6.79 -10.66
C LYS A 105 14.37 -7.90 -11.54
N LYS A 106 13.47 -7.67 -12.43
CA LYS A 106 13.03 -8.67 -13.28
C LYS A 106 13.72 -8.73 -14.57
N VAL A 107 14.68 -7.99 -14.73
CA VAL A 107 15.41 -8.03 -15.96
C VAL A 107 16.04 -9.34 -16.15
N LYS A 108 16.02 -9.77 -16.71
CA LYS A 108 16.68 -10.87 -16.77
C LYS A 108 16.78 -11.33 -17.52
#